data_ec3f1e8fb463da21d80eb32ef8508010
#
_entry.id   ec3f1e8fb463da21d80eb32ef8508010
#
_cell.length_a   1.000
_cell.length_b   1.000
_cell.length_c   1.000
_cell.angle_alpha   90.00
_cell.angle_beta   90.00
_cell.angle_gamma   90.00
#
_symmetry.space_group_name_H-M   'P 1'
#
loop_
_entity.id
_entity.type
_entity.pdbx_description
1 polymer ?
#
loop_
_entity_poly.entity_id
_entity_poly.type
_entity_poly.pdbx_seq_one_letter_code
_entity_poly.pdbx_strand_id
1 'polypeptide(L)'
;MTAFEPQHAITWFNEEWGQPAELALPLSDRGLQLADGLFETILIHHNRPCLFDAHLRRWERSCELLGMAPPPKRAWLEPLIQKAIHRLGLAQGEGALRLNWSRGDGNQRGIGLDHNAADPSRHRFWMTLQTHTPTFGSVRTWISCHEYRQASSLMSRCKTFSYGQSIQVRREAEQRGAEDGLMLSTNGTLCCGSSANLVVQRHGEWLTPPISDGCLPGVMRGEALKQGLLKEQSLSAEPQPGDQWLLINSLGCRTISQVNGEPLTNRGNGETLWRSLLPSHSEISLPP
;
A
#
# COMPACT_ATOMS: atom_id res chain seq x y z
N MET A 1 -1.17 28.25 29.46
CA MET A 1 -2.08 27.32 28.76
C MET A 1 -1.44 27.03 27.41
N THR A 2 -0.75 25.90 27.31
CA THR A 2 -0.21 25.41 26.02
C THR A 2 -1.40 25.02 25.15
N ALA A 3 -1.55 25.67 24.00
CA ALA A 3 -2.53 25.29 23.01
C ALA A 3 -2.28 23.81 22.67
N PHE A 4 -3.31 22.97 22.82
CA PHE A 4 -3.29 21.60 22.34
C PHE A 4 -3.13 21.66 20.82
N GLU A 5 -1.94 21.34 20.29
CA GLU A 5 -1.82 21.08 18.87
C GLU A 5 -2.70 19.86 18.55
N PRO A 6 -3.53 19.94 17.51
CA PRO A 6 -4.38 18.81 17.14
C PRO A 6 -3.50 17.60 16.85
N GLN A 7 -3.80 16.50 17.50
CA GLN A 7 -3.09 15.24 17.33
C GLN A 7 -3.33 14.73 15.90
N HIS A 8 -2.31 14.77 15.02
CA HIS A 8 -2.42 14.34 13.61
C HIS A 8 -2.24 12.84 13.44
N ALA A 9 -1.73 12.14 14.45
CA ALA A 9 -1.53 10.69 14.43
C ALA A 9 -1.66 10.08 15.82
N ILE A 10 -2.10 8.83 15.87
CA ILE A 10 -2.13 7.98 17.07
C ILE A 10 -1.54 6.61 16.74
N THR A 11 -0.72 6.07 17.62
CA THR A 11 -0.11 4.75 17.49
C THR A 11 -0.49 3.87 18.66
N TRP A 12 -0.69 2.59 18.40
CA TRP A 12 -0.82 1.53 19.40
C TRP A 12 0.29 0.51 19.23
N PHE A 13 1.00 0.22 20.29
CA PHE A 13 2.00 -0.84 20.37
C PHE A 13 2.09 -1.37 21.80
N ASN A 14 2.15 -2.69 21.97
CA ASN A 14 2.33 -3.36 23.25
C ASN A 14 1.38 -2.87 24.35
N GLU A 15 0.07 -2.83 24.02
CA GLU A 15 -1.02 -2.34 24.89
C GLU A 15 -1.00 -0.85 25.23
N GLU A 16 0.00 -0.11 24.76
CA GLU A 16 0.14 1.32 24.98
C GLU A 16 -0.34 2.15 23.77
N TRP A 17 -0.87 3.33 24.08
CA TRP A 17 -1.28 4.34 23.10
C TRP A 17 -0.41 5.58 23.27
N GLY A 18 0.13 6.08 22.17
CA GLY A 18 0.93 7.29 22.15
C GLY A 18 1.03 7.91 20.76
N GLN A 19 1.76 8.98 20.63
CA GLN A 19 2.15 9.49 19.31
C GLN A 19 3.24 8.60 18.70
N PRO A 20 3.42 8.60 17.37
CA PRO A 20 4.44 7.77 16.71
C PRO A 20 5.86 7.94 17.26
N ALA A 21 6.20 9.13 17.76
CA ALA A 21 7.53 9.42 18.32
C ALA A 21 7.70 9.00 19.79
N GLU A 22 6.63 8.63 20.48
CA GLU A 22 6.64 8.28 21.91
C GLU A 22 6.82 6.78 22.15
N LEU A 23 6.49 5.95 21.16
CA LEU A 23 6.55 4.49 21.27
C LEU A 23 7.78 3.96 20.52
N ALA A 24 8.45 2.96 21.11
CA ALA A 24 9.69 2.43 20.59
C ALA A 24 9.63 0.91 20.35
N LEU A 25 10.11 0.46 19.19
CA LEU A 25 10.34 -0.95 18.91
C LEU A 25 11.67 -1.41 19.53
N PRO A 26 11.77 -2.65 20.03
CA PRO A 26 13.03 -3.23 20.44
C PRO A 26 14.04 -3.24 19.27
N LEU A 27 15.30 -2.88 19.58
CA LEU A 27 16.38 -2.89 18.56
C LEU A 27 16.70 -4.29 18.03
N SER A 28 16.25 -5.34 18.72
CA SER A 28 16.37 -6.75 18.31
C SER A 28 15.32 -7.18 17.28
N ASP A 29 14.32 -6.33 16.99
CA ASP A 29 13.23 -6.64 16.05
C ASP A 29 13.76 -6.86 14.63
N ARG A 30 13.45 -8.02 14.03
CA ARG A 30 13.87 -8.38 12.68
C ARG A 30 13.24 -7.47 11.60
N GLY A 31 12.05 -6.94 11.85
CA GLY A 31 11.42 -5.95 10.98
C GLY A 31 12.24 -4.67 10.90
N LEU A 32 12.84 -4.26 12.03
CA LEU A 32 13.76 -3.12 12.08
C LEU A 32 15.11 -3.43 11.44
N GLN A 33 15.72 -4.58 11.79
CA GLN A 33 17.08 -4.92 11.35
C GLN A 33 17.17 -5.41 9.90
N LEU A 34 16.16 -6.16 9.44
CA LEU A 34 16.20 -6.92 8.20
C LEU A 34 15.02 -6.61 7.27
N ALA A 35 14.15 -5.69 7.64
CA ALA A 35 12.86 -5.47 6.97
C ALA A 35 11.99 -6.75 6.89
N ASP A 36 12.17 -7.71 7.83
CA ASP A 36 11.45 -8.98 7.89
C ASP A 36 10.07 -8.77 8.54
N GLY A 37 9.16 -8.22 7.75
CA GLY A 37 7.81 -7.90 8.17
C GLY A 37 6.92 -7.44 7.03
N LEU A 38 5.64 -7.39 7.32
CA LEU A 38 4.56 -7.06 6.40
C LEU A 38 3.74 -5.89 6.95
N PHE A 39 3.14 -5.12 6.05
CA PHE A 39 2.21 -4.09 6.47
C PHE A 39 1.02 -3.93 5.53
N GLU A 40 -0.05 -3.39 6.06
CA GLU A 40 -1.18 -2.92 5.29
C GLU A 40 -1.37 -1.41 5.45
N THR A 41 -1.91 -0.75 4.43
CA THR A 41 -2.30 0.65 4.46
C THR A 41 -3.74 0.75 3.97
N ILE A 42 -4.62 1.21 4.84
CA ILE A 42 -6.07 1.15 4.69
C ILE A 42 -6.63 2.55 4.85
N LEU A 43 -7.50 2.97 3.94
CA LEU A 43 -8.25 4.20 4.12
C LEU A 43 -9.29 4.01 5.23
N ILE A 44 -9.32 4.91 6.20
CA ILE A 44 -10.47 5.10 7.07
C ILE A 44 -11.34 6.16 6.42
N HIS A 45 -12.60 5.82 6.18
CA HIS A 45 -13.59 6.69 5.59
C HIS A 45 -14.92 6.47 6.30
N HIS A 46 -15.60 7.56 6.70
CA HIS A 46 -16.82 7.48 7.48
C HIS A 46 -16.76 6.49 8.66
N ASN A 47 -15.75 6.67 9.50
CA ASN A 47 -15.54 5.87 10.72
C ASN A 47 -15.24 4.37 10.48
N ARG A 48 -14.86 3.95 9.26
CA ARG A 48 -14.65 2.53 8.91
C ARG A 48 -13.43 2.32 8.02
N PRO A 49 -12.73 1.19 8.17
CA PRO A 49 -11.69 0.79 7.23
C PRO A 49 -12.31 0.32 5.90
N CYS A 50 -11.93 0.96 4.79
CA CYS A 50 -12.39 0.62 3.45
C CYS A 50 -11.77 -0.70 2.97
N LEU A 51 -12.58 -1.55 2.33
CA LEU A 51 -12.16 -2.85 1.75
C LEU A 51 -11.37 -3.72 2.75
N PHE A 52 -11.74 -3.67 4.02
CA PHE A 52 -10.97 -4.27 5.12
C PHE A 52 -10.72 -5.76 4.90
N ASP A 53 -11.72 -6.54 4.49
CA ASP A 53 -11.57 -7.97 4.22
C ASP A 53 -10.57 -8.26 3.10
N ALA A 54 -10.52 -7.42 2.07
CA ALA A 54 -9.55 -7.58 0.99
C ALA A 54 -8.12 -7.31 1.47
N HIS A 55 -7.93 -6.34 2.37
CA HIS A 55 -6.65 -6.09 3.03
C HIS A 55 -6.22 -7.25 3.91
N LEU A 56 -7.12 -7.79 4.75
CA LEU A 56 -6.83 -8.93 5.62
C LEU A 56 -6.47 -10.18 4.82
N ARG A 57 -7.23 -10.53 3.78
CA ARG A 57 -6.92 -11.67 2.90
C ARG A 57 -5.54 -11.52 2.23
N ARG A 58 -5.17 -10.32 1.77
CA ARG A 58 -3.83 -10.09 1.20
C ARG A 58 -2.75 -10.27 2.25
N TRP A 59 -2.97 -9.78 3.46
CA TRP A 59 -2.03 -9.88 4.56
C TRP A 59 -1.80 -11.33 4.98
N GLU A 60 -2.88 -12.10 5.19
CA GLU A 60 -2.85 -13.54 5.47
C GLU A 60 -2.08 -14.30 4.39
N ARG A 61 -2.44 -14.09 3.11
CA ARG A 61 -1.73 -14.71 1.99
C ARG A 61 -0.23 -14.35 1.96
N SER A 62 0.11 -13.12 2.30
CA SER A 62 1.52 -12.71 2.35
C SER A 62 2.26 -13.39 3.51
N CYS A 63 1.61 -13.57 4.66
CA CYS A 63 2.17 -14.34 5.78
C CYS A 63 2.43 -15.80 5.37
N GLU A 64 1.48 -16.45 4.71
CA GLU A 64 1.64 -17.83 4.19
C GLU A 64 2.82 -17.92 3.22
N LEU A 65 2.91 -17.01 2.24
CA LEU A 65 3.98 -17.00 1.25
C LEU A 65 5.37 -16.84 1.86
N LEU A 66 5.48 -16.06 2.95
CA LEU A 66 6.76 -15.80 3.62
C LEU A 66 7.00 -16.69 4.85
N GLY A 67 6.15 -17.68 5.12
CA GLY A 67 6.27 -18.55 6.28
C GLY A 67 6.25 -17.77 7.61
N MET A 68 5.41 -16.73 7.70
CA MET A 68 5.14 -15.98 8.92
C MET A 68 3.89 -16.52 9.61
N ALA A 69 3.77 -16.29 10.92
CA ALA A 69 2.51 -16.53 11.62
C ALA A 69 1.38 -15.70 10.99
N PRO A 70 0.12 -16.20 11.01
CA PRO A 70 -1.03 -15.42 10.58
C PRO A 70 -1.09 -14.07 11.30
N PRO A 71 -1.53 -13.00 10.63
CA PRO A 71 -1.67 -11.70 11.28
C PRO A 71 -2.84 -11.73 12.27
N PRO A 72 -2.98 -10.70 13.13
CA PRO A 72 -4.11 -10.60 14.05
C PRO A 72 -5.45 -10.65 13.31
N LYS A 73 -6.41 -11.37 13.89
CA LYS A 73 -7.75 -11.59 13.30
C LYS A 73 -8.60 -10.31 13.35
N ARG A 74 -9.54 -10.20 12.42
CA ARG A 74 -10.50 -9.10 12.32
C ARG A 74 -11.15 -8.74 13.66
N ALA A 75 -11.68 -9.74 14.37
CA ALA A 75 -12.37 -9.54 15.64
C ALA A 75 -11.51 -8.88 16.73
N TRP A 76 -10.19 -9.06 16.67
CA TRP A 76 -9.24 -8.40 17.56
C TRP A 76 -8.85 -7.01 17.07
N LEU A 77 -8.73 -6.82 15.75
CA LEU A 77 -8.33 -5.54 15.14
C LEU A 77 -9.42 -4.48 15.20
N GLU A 78 -10.70 -4.85 14.95
CA GLU A 78 -11.80 -3.88 14.86
C GLU A 78 -11.95 -2.99 16.10
N PRO A 79 -11.99 -3.54 17.33
CA PRO A 79 -12.08 -2.70 18.53
C PRO A 79 -10.90 -1.74 18.68
N LEU A 80 -9.69 -2.16 18.31
CA LEU A 80 -8.49 -1.30 18.33
C LEU A 80 -8.60 -0.17 17.30
N ILE A 81 -9.03 -0.49 16.09
CA ILE A 81 -9.21 0.50 15.02
C ILE A 81 -10.27 1.53 15.42
N GLN A 82 -11.41 1.10 15.96
CA GLN A 82 -12.45 1.99 16.43
C GLN A 82 -11.96 2.91 17.56
N LYS A 83 -11.18 2.37 18.49
CA LYS A 83 -10.56 3.17 19.55
C LYS A 83 -9.56 4.20 19.00
N ALA A 84 -8.77 3.85 17.96
CA ALA A 84 -7.88 4.79 17.29
C ALA A 84 -8.65 5.92 16.59
N ILE A 85 -9.71 5.59 15.85
CA ILE A 85 -10.58 6.56 15.17
C ILE A 85 -11.19 7.54 16.18
N HIS A 86 -11.71 7.03 17.29
CA HIS A 86 -12.27 7.85 18.35
C HIS A 86 -11.22 8.78 18.99
N ARG A 87 -10.03 8.24 19.31
CA ARG A 87 -8.93 9.03 19.93
C ARG A 87 -8.43 10.15 19.01
N LEU A 88 -8.45 9.93 17.69
CA LEU A 88 -8.03 10.93 16.71
C LEU A 88 -9.17 11.87 16.27
N GLY A 89 -10.39 11.66 16.75
CA GLY A 89 -11.54 12.49 16.37
C GLY A 89 -11.96 12.36 14.91
N LEU A 90 -11.73 11.21 14.28
CA LEU A 90 -11.99 10.99 12.85
C LEU A 90 -13.40 10.48 12.52
N ALA A 91 -14.38 10.67 13.39
CA ALA A 91 -15.75 10.16 13.17
C ALA A 91 -16.39 10.59 11.84
N GLN A 92 -16.04 11.78 11.33
CA GLN A 92 -16.50 12.32 10.05
C GLN A 92 -15.34 12.58 9.06
N GLY A 93 -14.12 12.26 9.46
CA GLY A 93 -12.91 12.52 8.68
C GLY A 93 -12.40 11.29 7.95
N GLU A 94 -11.32 11.50 7.22
CA GLU A 94 -10.58 10.45 6.52
C GLU A 94 -9.19 10.27 7.16
N GLY A 95 -8.72 9.02 7.17
CA GLY A 95 -7.45 8.67 7.77
C GLY A 95 -6.71 7.58 7.01
N ALA A 96 -5.40 7.56 7.14
CA ALA A 96 -4.54 6.49 6.69
C ALA A 96 -4.17 5.61 7.88
N LEU A 97 -4.72 4.41 7.91
CA LEU A 97 -4.40 3.39 8.90
C LEU A 97 -3.29 2.49 8.35
N ARG A 98 -2.20 2.39 9.09
CA ARG A 98 -1.13 1.44 8.83
C ARG A 98 -1.14 0.35 9.90
N LEU A 99 -1.26 -0.90 9.48
CA LEU A 99 -1.11 -2.10 10.31
C LEU A 99 0.23 -2.75 9.98
N ASN A 100 1.01 -3.11 10.98
CA ASN A 100 2.34 -3.69 10.81
C ASN A 100 2.45 -5.01 11.56
N TRP A 101 3.18 -5.96 10.96
CA TRP A 101 3.42 -7.30 11.50
C TRP A 101 4.86 -7.71 11.23
N SER A 102 5.73 -7.59 12.21
CA SER A 102 7.11 -8.04 12.11
C SER A 102 7.25 -9.48 12.61
N ARG A 103 8.28 -10.18 12.13
CA ARG A 103 8.62 -11.49 12.66
C ARG A 103 9.18 -11.44 14.09
N GLY A 104 9.33 -10.25 14.68
CA GLY A 104 9.79 -10.06 16.06
C GLY A 104 11.27 -10.33 16.25
N ASP A 105 11.63 -10.90 17.40
CA ASP A 105 13.04 -11.16 17.72
C ASP A 105 13.56 -12.45 17.06
N GLY A 106 14.78 -12.36 16.55
CA GLY A 106 15.55 -13.55 16.18
C GLY A 106 16.35 -14.13 17.35
N ASN A 107 16.38 -15.45 17.49
CA ASN A 107 17.22 -16.10 18.51
C ASN A 107 18.68 -16.20 18.09
N GLN A 108 18.99 -15.90 16.82
CA GLN A 108 20.33 -16.03 16.25
C GLN A 108 20.68 -14.78 15.46
N ARG A 109 21.97 -14.46 15.41
CA ARG A 109 22.49 -13.42 14.53
C ARG A 109 22.34 -13.82 13.06
N GLY A 110 21.92 -12.89 12.22
CA GLY A 110 21.82 -13.06 10.77
C GLY A 110 20.40 -13.36 10.27
N ILE A 111 20.31 -13.87 9.04
CA ILE A 111 19.04 -14.06 8.32
C ILE A 111 18.35 -15.40 8.63
N GLY A 112 19.01 -16.31 9.36
CA GLY A 112 18.48 -17.63 9.68
C GLY A 112 17.11 -17.54 10.36
N LEU A 113 16.25 -18.53 10.06
CA LEU A 113 14.98 -18.75 10.72
C LEU A 113 15.12 -20.03 11.58
N ASP A 114 14.65 -19.96 12.81
CA ASP A 114 14.57 -21.14 13.68
C ASP A 114 13.24 -21.89 13.49
N HIS A 115 13.10 -23.04 14.16
CA HIS A 115 11.92 -23.90 14.07
C HIS A 115 10.62 -23.20 14.53
N ASN A 116 10.73 -22.12 15.31
CA ASN A 116 9.60 -21.36 15.84
C ASN A 116 9.38 -20.02 15.07
N ALA A 117 9.93 -19.91 13.87
CA ALA A 117 9.83 -18.67 13.07
C ALA A 117 8.39 -18.27 12.71
N ALA A 118 7.44 -19.21 12.78
CA ALA A 118 6.01 -18.99 12.58
C ALA A 118 5.21 -18.97 13.89
N ASP A 119 5.85 -18.89 15.05
CA ASP A 119 5.17 -18.75 16.34
C ASP A 119 4.59 -17.32 16.46
N PRO A 120 3.25 -17.15 16.57
CA PRO A 120 2.63 -15.85 16.65
C PRO A 120 3.03 -15.05 17.90
N SER A 121 3.41 -15.72 19.01
CA SER A 121 3.83 -15.07 20.24
C SER A 121 5.15 -14.28 20.09
N ARG A 122 5.93 -14.57 19.08
CA ARG A 122 7.20 -13.91 18.77
C ARG A 122 7.05 -12.73 17.83
N HIS A 123 5.95 -12.69 17.06
CA HIS A 123 5.68 -11.60 16.13
C HIS A 123 5.22 -10.36 16.88
N ARG A 124 5.49 -9.20 16.30
CA ARG A 124 5.04 -7.91 16.85
C ARG A 124 4.06 -7.24 15.93
N PHE A 125 2.97 -6.83 16.55
CA PHE A 125 1.96 -6.01 15.91
C PHE A 125 2.03 -4.57 16.44
N TRP A 126 1.95 -3.61 15.55
CA TRP A 126 1.64 -2.23 15.91
C TRP A 126 0.83 -1.59 14.79
N MET A 127 0.09 -0.57 15.16
CA MET A 127 -0.67 0.21 14.18
C MET A 127 -0.51 1.70 14.41
N THR A 128 -0.60 2.47 13.32
CA THR A 128 -0.64 3.93 13.35
C THR A 128 -1.81 4.39 12.49
N LEU A 129 -2.64 5.27 13.05
CA LEU A 129 -3.68 5.99 12.33
C LEU A 129 -3.30 7.47 12.30
N GLN A 130 -3.32 8.07 11.11
CA GLN A 130 -3.11 9.51 10.93
C GLN A 130 -4.22 10.11 10.07
N THR A 131 -4.47 11.41 10.24
CA THR A 131 -5.36 12.14 9.34
C THR A 131 -4.82 12.09 7.91
N HIS A 132 -5.69 11.94 6.95
CA HIS A 132 -5.29 11.84 5.54
C HIS A 132 -6.43 12.31 4.64
N THR A 133 -6.09 13.00 3.57
CA THR A 133 -7.01 13.32 2.48
C THR A 133 -6.57 12.54 1.24
N PRO A 134 -7.43 11.73 0.62
CA PRO A 134 -7.09 11.00 -0.60
C PRO A 134 -6.59 11.92 -1.71
N THR A 135 -5.58 11.46 -2.43
CA THR A 135 -4.88 12.29 -3.43
C THR A 135 -5.28 11.92 -4.85
N PHE A 136 -5.71 12.93 -5.62
CA PHE A 136 -6.18 12.77 -7.00
C PHE A 136 -5.47 13.69 -8.01
N GLY A 137 -4.56 14.53 -7.56
CA GLY A 137 -3.82 15.45 -8.42
C GLY A 137 -2.99 14.75 -9.50
N SER A 138 -2.63 15.50 -10.54
CA SER A 138 -1.72 14.99 -11.57
C SER A 138 -0.30 14.84 -11.04
N VAL A 139 0.47 13.93 -11.65
CA VAL A 139 1.85 13.62 -11.29
C VAL A 139 2.68 13.41 -12.55
N ARG A 140 3.88 13.99 -12.58
CA ARG A 140 4.90 13.68 -13.58
C ARG A 140 5.65 12.46 -13.12
N THR A 141 5.99 11.56 -14.02
CA THR A 141 6.67 10.31 -13.69
C THR A 141 7.93 10.12 -14.51
N TRP A 142 8.86 9.34 -13.95
CA TRP A 142 10.07 8.89 -14.60
C TRP A 142 10.20 7.38 -14.49
N ILE A 143 10.47 6.70 -15.59
CA ILE A 143 10.75 5.25 -15.57
C ILE A 143 12.18 5.07 -15.08
N SER A 144 12.36 4.35 -13.98
CA SER A 144 13.69 4.10 -13.40
C SER A 144 14.59 3.37 -14.39
N CYS A 145 15.84 3.83 -14.49
CA CYS A 145 16.89 3.19 -15.29
C CYS A 145 17.65 2.12 -14.50
N HIS A 146 17.53 2.11 -13.17
CA HIS A 146 18.34 1.29 -12.27
C HIS A 146 17.55 0.21 -11.56
N GLU A 147 16.27 0.46 -11.26
CA GLU A 147 15.45 -0.41 -10.43
C GLU A 147 14.34 -1.10 -11.23
N TYR A 148 14.31 -2.41 -11.13
CA TYR A 148 13.35 -3.28 -11.82
C TYR A 148 12.59 -4.15 -10.82
N ARG A 149 11.29 -4.33 -11.02
CA ARG A 149 10.52 -5.31 -10.24
C ARG A 149 10.85 -6.72 -10.70
N GLN A 150 11.29 -7.54 -9.76
CA GLN A 150 11.57 -8.94 -10.05
C GLN A 150 10.27 -9.72 -10.25
N ALA A 151 10.00 -10.14 -11.49
CA ALA A 151 8.76 -10.78 -11.90
C ALA A 151 8.45 -12.06 -11.11
N SER A 152 9.44 -12.91 -10.89
CA SER A 152 9.28 -14.20 -10.22
C SER A 152 9.45 -14.16 -8.69
N SER A 153 9.78 -13.00 -8.09
CA SER A 153 10.05 -12.91 -6.66
C SER A 153 8.77 -12.99 -5.81
N LEU A 154 8.80 -13.79 -4.76
CA LEU A 154 7.76 -13.79 -3.72
C LEU A 154 7.63 -12.41 -3.06
N MET A 155 8.75 -11.68 -2.87
CA MET A 155 8.76 -10.34 -2.29
C MET A 155 7.96 -9.34 -3.12
N SER A 156 7.90 -9.50 -4.44
CA SER A 156 7.08 -8.65 -5.32
C SER A 156 5.58 -8.83 -5.08
N ARG A 157 5.16 -9.98 -4.60
CA ARG A 157 3.75 -10.32 -4.31
C ARG A 157 3.30 -9.91 -2.91
N CYS A 158 4.23 -9.51 -2.04
CA CYS A 158 3.97 -9.20 -0.65
C CYS A 158 4.20 -7.72 -0.36
N LYS A 159 3.38 -7.13 0.53
CA LYS A 159 3.55 -5.75 0.99
C LYS A 159 4.49 -5.76 2.20
N THR A 160 5.79 -5.85 1.95
CA THR A 160 6.84 -5.99 2.95
C THR A 160 7.35 -4.65 3.45
N PHE A 161 8.11 -4.64 4.55
CA PHE A 161 8.84 -3.45 5.03
C PHE A 161 9.98 -3.01 4.10
N SER A 162 10.41 -3.85 3.18
CA SER A 162 11.53 -3.59 2.26
C SER A 162 11.15 -2.57 1.17
N TYR A 163 11.16 -1.30 1.51
CA TYR A 163 10.84 -0.19 0.61
C TYR A 163 12.07 0.51 0.02
N GLY A 164 13.27 0.00 0.28
CA GLY A 164 14.52 0.58 -0.23
C GLY A 164 14.50 0.81 -1.73
N GLN A 165 14.07 -0.18 -2.52
CA GLN A 165 13.92 -0.06 -3.97
C GLN A 165 12.96 1.07 -4.37
N SER A 166 11.76 1.11 -3.79
CA SER A 166 10.76 2.17 -4.07
C SER A 166 11.27 3.57 -3.72
N ILE A 167 12.07 3.69 -2.66
CA ILE A 167 12.70 4.95 -2.25
C ILE A 167 13.71 5.39 -3.31
N GLN A 168 14.56 4.49 -3.84
CA GLN A 168 15.53 4.84 -4.88
C GLN A 168 14.83 5.23 -6.18
N VAL A 169 13.76 4.54 -6.57
CA VAL A 169 12.92 4.89 -7.73
C VAL A 169 12.34 6.31 -7.59
N ARG A 170 11.82 6.63 -6.41
CA ARG A 170 11.29 7.98 -6.13
C ARG A 170 12.38 9.03 -6.19
N ARG A 171 13.55 8.77 -5.58
CA ARG A 171 14.71 9.67 -5.59
C ARG A 171 15.22 9.92 -7.01
N GLU A 172 15.31 8.88 -7.84
CA GLU A 172 15.70 9.03 -9.25
C GLU A 172 14.71 9.92 -10.01
N ALA A 173 13.41 9.73 -9.83
CA ALA A 173 12.38 10.55 -10.43
C ALA A 173 12.49 12.02 -9.99
N GLU A 174 12.69 12.30 -8.71
CA GLU A 174 12.86 13.65 -8.16
C GLU A 174 14.10 14.34 -8.76
N GLN A 175 15.21 13.64 -8.93
CA GLN A 175 16.40 14.15 -9.59
C GLN A 175 16.18 14.53 -11.07
N ARG A 176 15.15 13.95 -11.70
CA ARG A 176 14.71 14.23 -13.08
C ARG A 176 13.54 15.21 -13.16
N GLY A 177 13.17 15.82 -12.03
CA GLY A 177 12.07 16.80 -11.95
C GLY A 177 10.67 16.19 -12.00
N ALA A 178 10.54 14.88 -11.74
CA ALA A 178 9.26 14.18 -11.63
C ALA A 178 8.85 13.96 -10.17
N GLU A 179 7.56 13.77 -9.91
CA GLU A 179 7.02 13.59 -8.55
C GLU A 179 6.88 12.12 -8.16
N ASP A 180 6.91 11.17 -9.11
CA ASP A 180 6.86 9.74 -8.83
C ASP A 180 7.69 8.96 -9.85
N GLY A 181 8.10 7.75 -9.49
CA GLY A 181 8.84 6.88 -10.38
C GLY A 181 8.04 5.66 -10.78
N LEU A 182 8.25 5.20 -12.01
CA LEU A 182 7.74 3.95 -12.54
C LEU A 182 8.86 2.91 -12.59
N MET A 183 8.50 1.66 -12.39
CA MET A 183 9.40 0.52 -12.55
C MET A 183 8.96 -0.37 -13.71
N LEU A 184 9.93 -0.84 -14.47
CA LEU A 184 9.72 -1.97 -15.35
C LEU A 184 9.84 -3.29 -14.57
N SER A 185 9.24 -4.31 -15.10
CA SER A 185 9.51 -5.69 -14.76
C SER A 185 10.88 -6.11 -15.27
N THR A 186 11.50 -7.12 -14.66
CA THR A 186 12.65 -7.83 -15.26
C THR A 186 12.34 -8.48 -16.61
N ASN A 187 11.07 -8.55 -17.00
CA ASN A 187 10.63 -8.96 -18.34
C ASN A 187 10.64 -7.81 -19.36
N GLY A 188 11.02 -6.58 -18.95
CA GLY A 188 11.05 -5.39 -19.81
C GLY A 188 9.70 -4.68 -19.98
N THR A 189 8.62 -5.17 -19.36
CA THR A 189 7.28 -4.56 -19.42
C THR A 189 7.06 -3.55 -18.29
N LEU A 190 6.11 -2.62 -18.45
CA LEU A 190 5.64 -1.76 -17.36
C LEU A 190 5.11 -2.62 -16.19
N CYS A 191 5.44 -2.20 -14.96
CA CYS A 191 5.02 -2.94 -13.77
C CYS A 191 4.17 -2.10 -12.82
N CYS A 192 4.74 -1.07 -12.22
CA CYS A 192 4.05 -0.28 -11.18
C CYS A 192 4.73 1.06 -10.93
N GLY A 193 4.09 1.92 -10.15
CA GLY A 193 4.73 3.09 -9.54
C GLY A 193 5.52 2.74 -8.29
N SER A 194 6.18 3.74 -7.68
CA SER A 194 6.98 3.54 -6.46
C SER A 194 6.14 2.98 -5.28
N SER A 195 4.85 3.32 -5.20
CA SER A 195 3.95 2.91 -4.12
C SER A 195 2.50 2.65 -4.57
N ALA A 196 2.27 2.51 -5.88
CA ALA A 196 0.94 2.37 -6.48
C ALA A 196 0.96 1.37 -7.64
N ASN A 197 -0.18 0.74 -7.94
CA ASN A 197 -0.35 0.01 -9.19
C ASN A 197 -0.50 0.99 -10.36
N LEU A 198 -0.01 0.59 -11.52
CA LEU A 198 -0.22 1.29 -12.77
C LEU A 198 -1.53 0.82 -13.42
N VAL A 199 -2.30 1.77 -13.93
CA VAL A 199 -3.50 1.53 -14.73
C VAL A 199 -3.40 2.38 -15.97
N VAL A 200 -3.68 1.81 -17.14
CA VAL A 200 -3.59 2.45 -18.44
C VAL A 200 -4.91 2.30 -19.16
N GLN A 201 -5.51 3.40 -19.59
CA GLN A 201 -6.62 3.34 -20.55
C GLN A 201 -6.05 3.41 -21.98
N ARG A 202 -6.33 2.40 -22.77
CA ARG A 202 -5.89 2.28 -24.15
C ARG A 202 -7.06 1.76 -25.00
N HIS A 203 -7.36 2.43 -26.10
CA HIS A 203 -8.50 2.08 -26.99
C HIS A 203 -9.84 1.91 -26.26
N GLY A 204 -10.08 2.71 -25.21
CA GLY A 204 -11.30 2.66 -24.40
C GLY A 204 -11.32 1.58 -23.30
N GLU A 205 -10.33 0.70 -23.24
CA GLU A 205 -10.21 -0.32 -22.20
C GLU A 205 -9.23 0.09 -21.11
N TRP A 206 -9.57 -0.20 -19.85
CA TRP A 206 -8.68 -0.02 -18.72
C TRP A 206 -7.84 -1.27 -18.48
N LEU A 207 -6.53 -1.12 -18.55
CA LEU A 207 -5.54 -2.20 -18.46
C LEU A 207 -4.63 -2.00 -17.25
N THR A 208 -4.14 -3.10 -16.69
CA THR A 208 -3.14 -3.08 -15.61
C THR A 208 -2.15 -4.22 -15.80
N PRO A 209 -0.85 -4.03 -15.49
CA PRO A 209 0.13 -5.11 -15.55
C PRO A 209 -0.30 -6.32 -14.72
N PRO A 210 -0.09 -7.56 -15.21
CA PRO A 210 -0.41 -8.77 -14.48
C PRO A 210 0.57 -8.96 -13.30
N ILE A 211 0.16 -9.75 -12.30
CA ILE A 211 1.03 -10.09 -11.15
C ILE A 211 2.31 -10.82 -11.60
N SER A 212 2.25 -11.55 -12.71
CA SER A 212 3.42 -12.19 -13.31
C SER A 212 4.52 -11.23 -13.76
N ASP A 213 4.20 -9.94 -13.96
CA ASP A 213 5.17 -8.90 -14.24
C ASP A 213 5.81 -8.30 -12.96
N GLY A 214 5.45 -8.82 -11.79
CA GLY A 214 6.06 -8.45 -10.51
C GLY A 214 5.37 -7.31 -9.77
N CYS A 215 4.21 -6.84 -10.19
CA CYS A 215 3.46 -5.84 -9.44
C CYS A 215 2.83 -6.43 -8.18
N LEU A 216 2.67 -5.59 -7.15
CA LEU A 216 1.92 -5.97 -5.96
C LEU A 216 0.45 -6.26 -6.32
N PRO A 217 -0.18 -7.32 -5.77
CA PRO A 217 -1.64 -7.52 -5.88
C PRO A 217 -2.37 -6.47 -5.02
N GLY A 218 -2.48 -5.24 -5.54
CA GLY A 218 -3.09 -4.11 -4.83
C GLY A 218 -4.57 -4.32 -4.61
N VAL A 219 -5.09 -3.86 -3.46
CA VAL A 219 -6.51 -4.05 -3.10
C VAL A 219 -7.43 -3.29 -4.06
N MET A 220 -7.14 -2.03 -4.34
CA MET A 220 -7.94 -1.25 -5.30
C MET A 220 -7.88 -1.84 -6.72
N ARG A 221 -6.68 -2.25 -7.16
CA ARG A 221 -6.51 -2.98 -8.43
C ARG A 221 -7.35 -4.27 -8.45
N GLY A 222 -7.28 -5.05 -7.37
CA GLY A 222 -8.04 -6.31 -7.25
C GLY A 222 -9.56 -6.10 -7.26
N GLU A 223 -10.04 -5.05 -6.61
CA GLU A 223 -11.47 -4.71 -6.62
C GLU A 223 -11.93 -4.27 -8.02
N ALA A 224 -11.12 -3.46 -8.72
CA ALA A 224 -11.43 -3.05 -10.08
C ALA A 224 -11.45 -4.23 -11.08
N LEU A 225 -10.55 -5.20 -10.93
CA LEU A 225 -10.56 -6.45 -11.71
C LEU A 225 -11.82 -7.29 -11.41
N LYS A 226 -12.17 -7.42 -10.12
CA LYS A 226 -13.36 -8.17 -9.69
C LYS A 226 -14.65 -7.56 -10.25
N GLN A 227 -14.73 -6.23 -10.34
CA GLN A 227 -15.86 -5.52 -10.94
C GLN A 227 -15.84 -5.49 -12.48
N GLY A 228 -14.82 -6.08 -13.11
CA GLY A 228 -14.68 -6.07 -14.58
C GLY A 228 -14.30 -4.70 -15.17
N LEU A 229 -13.86 -3.74 -14.34
CA LEU A 229 -13.44 -2.41 -14.75
C LEU A 229 -12.01 -2.39 -15.31
N LEU A 230 -11.18 -3.35 -14.92
CA LEU A 230 -9.81 -3.52 -15.40
C LEU A 230 -9.63 -4.90 -16.04
N LYS A 231 -8.70 -4.98 -17.00
CA LYS A 231 -8.17 -6.23 -17.54
C LYS A 231 -6.66 -6.32 -17.31
N GLU A 232 -6.15 -7.51 -17.04
CA GLU A 232 -4.70 -7.73 -16.95
C GLU A 232 -4.10 -7.84 -18.35
N GLN A 233 -3.04 -7.06 -18.57
CA GLN A 233 -2.25 -7.11 -19.81
C GLN A 233 -0.85 -6.58 -19.54
N SER A 234 0.17 -7.29 -20.04
CA SER A 234 1.54 -6.75 -20.08
C SER A 234 1.63 -5.56 -21.03
N LEU A 235 2.25 -4.48 -20.59
CA LEU A 235 2.27 -3.19 -21.29
C LEU A 235 3.72 -2.81 -21.63
N SER A 236 3.91 -2.24 -22.82
CA SER A 236 5.20 -1.64 -23.21
C SER A 236 5.49 -0.37 -22.41
N ALA A 237 6.77 -0.05 -22.27
CA ALA A 237 7.22 1.16 -21.57
C ALA A 237 6.83 2.47 -22.28
N GLU A 238 6.54 2.41 -23.56
CA GLU A 238 6.22 3.58 -24.39
C GLU A 238 4.71 3.88 -24.35
N PRO A 239 4.33 5.11 -23.96
CA PRO A 239 2.96 5.57 -24.08
C PRO A 239 2.50 5.55 -25.56
N GLN A 240 1.26 5.15 -25.80
CA GLN A 240 0.64 5.24 -27.13
C GLN A 240 -0.22 6.50 -27.25
N PRO A 241 -0.43 7.01 -28.47
CA PRO A 241 -1.34 8.14 -28.69
C PRO A 241 -2.72 7.87 -28.12
N GLY A 242 -3.22 8.79 -27.27
CA GLY A 242 -4.52 8.67 -26.62
C GLY A 242 -4.53 7.88 -25.31
N ASP A 243 -3.41 7.31 -24.88
CA ASP A 243 -3.32 6.66 -23.57
C ASP A 243 -3.61 7.63 -22.43
N GLN A 244 -4.27 7.10 -21.37
CA GLN A 244 -4.40 7.75 -20.08
C GLN A 244 -3.77 6.83 -19.03
N TRP A 245 -2.85 7.36 -18.26
CA TRP A 245 -2.14 6.58 -17.25
C TRP A 245 -2.47 7.07 -15.84
N LEU A 246 -2.70 6.14 -14.92
CA LEU A 246 -3.05 6.41 -13.53
C LEU A 246 -2.16 5.61 -12.58
N LEU A 247 -1.88 6.17 -11.42
CA LEU A 247 -1.29 5.49 -10.28
C LEU A 247 -2.35 5.32 -9.19
N ILE A 248 -2.76 4.08 -8.89
CA ILE A 248 -3.83 3.76 -7.95
C ILE A 248 -3.31 2.99 -6.74
N ASN A 249 -3.75 3.41 -5.55
CA ASN A 249 -3.58 2.68 -4.31
C ASN A 249 -4.75 2.94 -3.34
N SER A 250 -4.69 2.43 -2.12
CA SER A 250 -5.78 2.59 -1.13
C SER A 250 -6.00 4.02 -0.67
N LEU A 251 -5.06 4.93 -0.90
CA LEU A 251 -5.10 6.31 -0.43
C LEU A 251 -5.33 7.35 -1.55
N GLY A 252 -5.63 6.88 -2.77
CA GLY A 252 -5.94 7.78 -3.88
C GLY A 252 -5.62 7.18 -5.25
N CYS A 253 -5.84 8.01 -6.27
CA CYS A 253 -5.57 7.69 -7.66
C CYS A 253 -5.11 8.94 -8.41
N ARG A 254 -3.81 9.00 -8.75
CA ARG A 254 -3.22 10.17 -9.40
C ARG A 254 -3.11 9.96 -10.90
N THR A 255 -3.47 10.98 -11.67
CA THR A 255 -3.31 10.98 -13.12
C THR A 255 -1.85 11.25 -13.48
N ILE A 256 -1.24 10.42 -14.33
CA ILE A 256 0.08 10.69 -14.88
C ILE A 256 -0.06 11.73 -16.00
N SER A 257 0.61 12.86 -15.86
CA SER A 257 0.61 13.94 -16.85
C SER A 257 1.83 13.90 -17.78
N GLN A 258 2.90 13.20 -17.37
CA GLN A 258 4.16 13.15 -18.10
C GLN A 258 4.92 11.85 -17.77
N VAL A 259 5.56 11.25 -18.76
CA VAL A 259 6.46 10.09 -18.61
C VAL A 259 7.80 10.45 -19.23
N ASN A 260 8.90 10.34 -18.50
CA ASN A 260 10.27 10.63 -18.98
C ASN A 260 10.45 12.00 -19.64
N GLY A 261 9.72 13.01 -19.18
CA GLY A 261 9.75 14.34 -19.77
C GLY A 261 8.71 14.58 -20.86
N GLU A 262 8.13 13.53 -21.44
CA GLU A 262 7.14 13.64 -22.51
C GLU A 262 5.70 13.73 -21.97
N PRO A 263 4.91 14.72 -22.38
CA PRO A 263 3.55 14.89 -21.87
C PRO A 263 2.60 13.81 -22.42
N LEU A 264 1.71 13.32 -21.55
CA LEU A 264 0.54 12.55 -21.98
C LEU A 264 -0.57 13.52 -22.38
N THR A 265 -1.07 13.36 -23.60
CA THR A 265 -2.08 14.26 -24.19
C THR A 265 -3.47 14.09 -23.59
N ASN A 266 -3.78 12.90 -23.11
CA ASN A 266 -5.07 12.57 -22.52
C ASN A 266 -4.96 12.39 -21.00
N ARG A 267 -5.86 13.05 -20.25
CA ARG A 267 -5.84 13.03 -18.77
C ARG A 267 -7.12 12.39 -18.27
N GLY A 268 -6.99 11.15 -17.76
CA GLY A 268 -8.10 10.44 -17.15
C GLY A 268 -8.57 11.08 -15.84
N ASN A 269 -9.80 10.76 -15.46
CA ASN A 269 -10.33 11.10 -14.14
C ASN A 269 -10.09 9.93 -13.17
N GLY A 270 -8.91 9.90 -12.52
CA GLY A 270 -8.54 8.88 -11.55
C GLY A 270 -9.46 8.88 -10.32
N GLU A 271 -10.00 10.02 -9.92
CA GLU A 271 -10.91 10.14 -8.77
C GLU A 271 -12.22 9.38 -9.01
N THR A 272 -12.82 9.54 -10.18
CA THR A 272 -14.07 8.83 -10.52
C THR A 272 -13.88 7.32 -10.47
N LEU A 273 -12.83 6.80 -11.10
CA LEU A 273 -12.49 5.37 -11.04
C LEU A 273 -12.27 4.92 -9.59
N TRP A 274 -11.49 5.65 -8.83
CA TRP A 274 -11.14 5.26 -7.47
C TRP A 274 -12.36 5.27 -6.53
N ARG A 275 -13.22 6.31 -6.61
CA ARG A 275 -14.43 6.39 -5.79
C ARG A 275 -15.46 5.31 -6.12
N SER A 276 -15.55 4.87 -7.38
CA SER A 276 -16.44 3.77 -7.77
C SER A 276 -16.06 2.42 -7.15
N LEU A 277 -14.81 2.27 -6.69
CA LEU A 277 -14.32 1.05 -6.05
C LEU A 277 -14.57 1.01 -4.55
N LEU A 278 -14.95 2.14 -3.95
CA LEU A 278 -15.29 2.16 -2.52
C LEU A 278 -16.68 1.56 -2.30
N PRO A 279 -16.89 0.85 -1.18
CA PRO A 279 -18.21 0.32 -0.84
C PRO A 279 -19.27 1.43 -0.80
N SER A 280 -20.41 1.20 -1.41
CA SER A 280 -21.55 2.13 -1.34
C SER A 280 -22.09 2.22 0.10
N HIS A 281 -22.66 3.36 0.48
CA HIS A 281 -23.26 3.55 1.81
C HIS A 281 -24.35 2.51 2.15
N SER A 282 -25.00 1.92 1.14
CA SER A 282 -26.06 0.91 1.30
C SER A 282 -25.56 -0.50 1.62
N GLU A 283 -24.30 -0.83 1.28
CA GLU A 283 -23.68 -2.13 1.62
C GLU A 283 -23.08 -2.16 3.03
N ILE A 284 -23.24 -1.07 3.77
CA ILE A 284 -22.67 -0.88 5.10
C ILE A 284 -23.72 -1.24 6.19
N SER A 285 -24.63 -2.17 5.92
CA SER A 285 -25.51 -2.70 6.99
C SER A 285 -24.68 -3.52 7.98
N LEU A 286 -24.84 -3.19 9.26
CA LEU A 286 -24.33 -3.96 10.39
C LEU A 286 -24.74 -5.42 10.24
N PRO A 287 -23.88 -6.39 10.51
CA PRO A 287 -24.35 -7.71 10.88
C PRO A 287 -25.17 -7.58 12.18
N PRO A 288 -26.21 -8.38 12.34
CA PRO A 288 -27.09 -8.39 13.50
C PRO A 288 -26.35 -8.69 14.80
#